data_4bfb5c32cafe5ed392ef92a9935f1f91
#
_entry.id   4bfb5c32cafe5ed392ef92a9935f1f91
#
_cell.length_a   1.000
_cell.length_b   1.000
_cell.length_c   1.000
_cell.angle_alpha   90.00
_cell.angle_beta   90.00
_cell.angle_gamma   90.00
#
_symmetry.space_group_name_H-M   'P 1'
#
loop_
_entity.id
_entity.type
_entity.pdbx_description
1 polymer ?
#
loop_
_entity_poly.entity_id
_entity_poly.type
_entity_poly.pdbx_seq_one_letter_code
_entity_poly.pdbx_strand_id
1 'polypeptide(L)'
;MIYAFRKERKVNMANKNIKCSFCGKSQEGVDRIIAGPGVYICNECIKVCSNILEDELYEDSELTYTLDKINNLPTPAEIKNILDSYVIGQEEAKKTLSVAVYNHYKRINNKNNVESDVEIQKSNVLLLGPTGCGKTLLAQTLAKILEVPFAIADATTLTEAGYVGEDVENILLKLIQAADYDIAKAEKGIIYIDEIDKISRKSENPSITRDVSGEGVQQALLKIVEGTTASVPPQGGRKHPHQEFLQINTENILFICGGAFEGLEKIVKDRIGKKTIGFGAEIESKKDISKYEVFEKLLPQDLLKFGLIPEFVGRLPIIATLKELDKQALIDIVTKPKNALVKQYQKLF
;
A
#
# COMPACT_ATOMS: atom_id res chain seq x y z
N MET A 1 -17.73 -14.24 37.39
CA MET A 1 -18.71 -14.64 38.43
C MET A 1 -20.02 -13.94 38.11
N ILE A 2 -20.80 -14.54 37.19
CA ILE A 2 -22.12 -14.02 36.77
C ILE A 2 -23.13 -15.07 37.18
N TYR A 3 -23.87 -14.76 38.26
CA TYR A 3 -24.92 -15.63 38.76
C TYR A 3 -26.26 -15.29 38.12
N ALA A 4 -26.87 -16.30 37.57
CA ALA A 4 -28.23 -16.31 37.05
C ALA A 4 -29.23 -16.02 38.18
N PHE A 5 -30.10 -15.02 38.00
CA PHE A 5 -31.32 -14.89 38.76
C PHE A 5 -32.49 -15.35 37.89
N ARG A 6 -32.84 -16.64 38.04
CA ARG A 6 -34.11 -17.18 37.63
C ARG A 6 -35.07 -17.08 38.81
N LYS A 7 -36.01 -16.11 38.76
CA LYS A 7 -37.17 -16.13 39.64
C LYS A 7 -38.39 -15.71 38.86
N GLU A 8 -39.18 -16.71 38.53
CA GLU A 8 -40.55 -16.54 38.01
C GLU A 8 -41.41 -15.80 39.04
N ARG A 9 -41.79 -14.56 38.73
CA ARG A 9 -42.93 -13.93 39.38
C ARG A 9 -44.10 -13.94 38.40
N LYS A 10 -45.08 -14.80 38.65
CA LYS A 10 -46.43 -14.65 38.09
C LYS A 10 -47.02 -13.36 38.71
N VAL A 11 -47.05 -12.31 37.92
CA VAL A 11 -47.78 -11.10 38.24
C VAL A 11 -49.11 -11.18 37.48
N ASN A 12 -50.21 -11.27 38.27
CA ASN A 12 -51.56 -11.12 37.76
C ASN A 12 -51.70 -9.70 37.19
N MET A 13 -51.83 -9.61 35.86
CA MET A 13 -52.01 -8.32 35.18
C MET A 13 -53.49 -8.12 34.83
N ALA A 14 -54.07 -7.13 35.47
CA ALA A 14 -55.25 -6.44 34.99
C ALA A 14 -54.90 -5.70 33.68
N ASN A 15 -55.78 -5.87 32.69
CA ASN A 15 -55.78 -5.32 31.34
C ASN A 15 -55.25 -3.87 31.26
N LYS A 16 -53.95 -3.67 31.01
CA LYS A 16 -53.39 -2.38 30.51
C LYS A 16 -52.88 -2.64 29.09
N ASN A 17 -53.35 -1.82 28.15
CA ASN A 17 -52.87 -1.77 26.76
C ASN A 17 -51.36 -1.53 26.75
N ILE A 18 -50.58 -2.60 26.88
CA ILE A 18 -49.11 -2.54 26.88
C ILE A 18 -48.67 -2.28 25.45
N LYS A 19 -47.93 -1.17 25.26
CA LYS A 19 -47.36 -0.78 23.96
C LYS A 19 -45.85 -0.68 24.07
N CYS A 20 -45.16 -1.01 22.99
CA CYS A 20 -43.73 -0.81 22.88
C CYS A 20 -43.40 0.68 23.01
N SER A 21 -42.53 1.06 23.93
CA SER A 21 -42.10 2.46 24.13
C SER A 21 -41.26 3.02 22.99
N PHE A 22 -40.69 2.16 22.12
CA PHE A 22 -39.86 2.56 20.99
C PHE A 22 -40.67 2.75 19.70
N CYS A 23 -41.50 1.80 19.31
CA CYS A 23 -42.26 1.83 18.04
C CYS A 23 -43.76 2.03 18.21
N GLY A 24 -44.29 2.03 19.45
CA GLY A 24 -45.72 2.21 19.72
C GLY A 24 -46.62 1.03 19.43
N LYS A 25 -46.14 -0.09 18.88
CA LYS A 25 -46.96 -1.29 18.57
C LYS A 25 -47.51 -1.89 19.85
N SER A 26 -48.77 -2.34 19.77
CA SER A 26 -49.42 -3.05 20.88
C SER A 26 -48.91 -4.47 21.06
N GLN A 27 -49.12 -5.06 22.22
CA GLN A 27 -48.73 -6.44 22.52
C GLN A 27 -49.31 -7.48 21.55
N GLU A 28 -50.48 -7.21 20.97
CA GLU A 28 -51.12 -8.09 19.99
C GLU A 28 -50.48 -8.03 18.59
N GLY A 29 -49.70 -6.97 18.31
CA GLY A 29 -49.02 -6.76 17.04
C GLY A 29 -47.56 -7.18 17.01
N VAL A 30 -47.03 -7.82 18.05
CA VAL A 30 -45.61 -8.24 18.18
C VAL A 30 -45.55 -9.59 18.92
N ASP A 31 -44.54 -10.41 18.58
CA ASP A 31 -44.42 -11.75 19.16
C ASP A 31 -44.09 -11.72 20.68
N ARG A 32 -43.30 -10.76 21.13
CA ARG A 32 -42.90 -10.62 22.54
C ARG A 32 -42.65 -9.17 22.90
N ILE A 33 -43.01 -8.80 24.13
CA ILE A 33 -42.63 -7.54 24.75
C ILE A 33 -41.87 -7.83 26.06
N ILE A 34 -40.75 -7.18 26.23
CA ILE A 34 -39.94 -7.21 27.45
C ILE A 34 -40.27 -5.96 28.25
N ALA A 35 -40.59 -6.17 29.53
CA ALA A 35 -40.93 -5.10 30.47
C ALA A 35 -39.70 -4.68 31.30
N GLY A 36 -39.41 -3.40 31.31
CA GLY A 36 -38.47 -2.76 32.24
C GLY A 36 -39.16 -1.85 33.26
N PRO A 37 -38.44 -1.18 34.13
CA PRO A 37 -39.00 -0.23 35.08
C PRO A 37 -39.64 0.97 34.38
N GLY A 38 -40.97 0.90 34.14
CA GLY A 38 -41.73 1.96 33.45
C GLY A 38 -41.66 2.01 31.93
N VAL A 39 -40.99 1.05 31.27
CA VAL A 39 -40.82 1.01 29.83
C VAL A 39 -41.03 -0.40 29.30
N TYR A 40 -41.45 -0.51 28.02
CA TYR A 40 -41.64 -1.76 27.32
C TYR A 40 -40.93 -1.72 25.97
N ILE A 41 -40.29 -2.83 25.57
CA ILE A 41 -39.63 -2.95 24.26
C ILE A 41 -40.05 -4.24 23.57
N CYS A 42 -40.38 -4.19 22.28
CA CYS A 42 -40.76 -5.38 21.52
C CYS A 42 -39.53 -6.07 20.90
N ASN A 43 -39.68 -7.33 20.54
CA ASN A 43 -38.68 -8.16 19.90
C ASN A 43 -38.15 -7.57 18.57
N GLU A 44 -38.97 -6.86 17.80
CA GLU A 44 -38.54 -6.19 16.57
C GLU A 44 -37.59 -5.03 16.86
N CYS A 45 -37.93 -4.16 17.85
CA CYS A 45 -37.07 -3.06 18.24
C CYS A 45 -35.74 -3.56 18.86
N ILE A 46 -35.77 -4.67 19.60
CA ILE A 46 -34.54 -5.29 20.12
C ILE A 46 -33.64 -5.74 18.97
N LYS A 47 -34.19 -6.39 17.92
CA LYS A 47 -33.39 -6.78 16.74
C LYS A 47 -32.76 -5.58 16.05
N VAL A 48 -33.51 -4.49 15.85
CA VAL A 48 -32.97 -3.26 15.26
C VAL A 48 -31.87 -2.66 16.13
N CYS A 49 -32.08 -2.56 17.46
CA CYS A 49 -31.05 -2.07 18.36
C CYS A 49 -29.82 -3.00 18.41
N SER A 50 -30.02 -4.33 18.37
CA SER A 50 -28.90 -5.28 18.33
C SER A 50 -28.09 -5.13 17.06
N ASN A 51 -28.72 -5.01 15.89
CA ASN A 51 -28.03 -4.80 14.62
C ASN A 51 -27.23 -3.48 14.63
N ILE A 52 -27.82 -2.38 15.13
CA ILE A 52 -27.11 -1.10 15.24
C ILE A 52 -25.91 -1.22 16.17
N LEU A 53 -26.06 -1.88 17.32
CA LEU A 53 -24.97 -2.11 18.26
C LEU A 53 -23.92 -3.10 17.71
N GLU A 54 -24.34 -4.10 16.95
CA GLU A 54 -23.43 -5.01 16.27
C GLU A 54 -22.62 -4.27 15.20
N ASP A 55 -23.26 -3.43 14.38
CA ASP A 55 -22.57 -2.60 13.38
C ASP A 55 -21.56 -1.65 14.04
N GLU A 56 -21.93 -0.94 15.12
CA GLU A 56 -21.04 -0.08 15.89
C GLU A 56 -19.90 -0.87 16.58
N LEU A 57 -20.19 -2.06 17.11
CA LEU A 57 -19.18 -2.94 17.74
C LEU A 57 -18.28 -3.61 16.70
N TYR A 58 -18.76 -3.86 15.47
CA TYR A 58 -17.92 -4.34 14.37
C TYR A 58 -16.97 -3.24 13.90
N GLU A 59 -17.43 -1.99 13.75
CA GLU A 59 -16.55 -0.86 13.43
C GLU A 59 -15.49 -0.65 14.52
N ASP A 60 -15.86 -0.65 15.81
CA ASP A 60 -14.91 -0.52 16.91
C ASP A 60 -14.00 -1.76 17.07
N SER A 61 -14.50 -2.96 16.84
CA SER A 61 -13.69 -4.19 16.93
C SER A 61 -12.72 -4.36 15.77
N GLU A 62 -13.07 -3.95 14.55
CA GLU A 62 -12.15 -3.92 13.41
C GLU A 62 -11.10 -2.81 13.58
N LEU A 63 -11.47 -1.65 14.11
CA LEU A 63 -10.52 -0.59 14.46
C LEU A 63 -9.55 -1.04 15.56
N THR A 64 -10.03 -1.66 16.63
CA THR A 64 -9.18 -2.22 17.70
C THR A 64 -8.34 -3.37 17.22
N TYR A 65 -8.88 -4.28 16.39
CA TYR A 65 -8.13 -5.40 15.83
C TYR A 65 -7.04 -4.95 14.86
N THR A 66 -7.30 -3.92 14.03
CA THR A 66 -6.27 -3.29 13.18
C THR A 66 -5.26 -2.48 14.00
N LEU A 67 -5.67 -1.81 15.06
CA LEU A 67 -4.77 -1.10 15.96
C LEU A 67 -3.88 -2.06 16.76
N ASP A 68 -4.41 -3.18 17.24
CA ASP A 68 -3.63 -4.19 17.97
C ASP A 68 -2.62 -4.92 17.05
N LYS A 69 -2.95 -5.18 15.80
CA LYS A 69 -1.99 -5.72 14.81
C LYS A 69 -0.92 -4.71 14.41
N ILE A 70 -1.25 -3.44 14.31
CA ILE A 70 -0.28 -2.38 14.02
C ILE A 70 0.65 -2.17 15.24
N ASN A 71 0.18 -2.38 16.45
CA ASN A 71 1.02 -2.35 17.67
C ASN A 71 1.99 -3.55 17.76
N ASN A 72 1.67 -4.69 17.10
CA ASN A 72 2.54 -5.87 16.96
C ASN A 72 3.21 -5.93 15.57
N LEU A 73 3.73 -4.81 15.09
CA LEU A 73 4.46 -4.76 13.83
C LEU A 73 5.64 -5.73 13.86
N PRO A 74 5.73 -6.70 12.92
CA PRO A 74 6.85 -7.63 12.88
C PRO A 74 8.17 -6.88 12.67
N THR A 75 9.22 -7.32 13.33
CA THR A 75 10.56 -6.74 13.20
C THR A 75 11.10 -6.87 11.77
N PRO A 76 12.05 -6.03 11.35
CA PRO A 76 12.65 -6.16 10.02
C PRO A 76 13.24 -7.55 9.74
N ALA A 77 13.77 -8.23 10.76
CA ALA A 77 14.29 -9.58 10.64
C ALA A 77 13.18 -10.60 10.37
N GLU A 78 12.04 -10.49 11.05
CA GLU A 78 10.87 -11.35 10.83
C GLU A 78 10.26 -11.11 9.44
N ILE A 79 10.11 -9.84 9.02
CA ILE A 79 9.64 -9.50 7.66
C ILE A 79 10.56 -10.14 6.62
N LYS A 80 11.91 -10.01 6.79
CA LYS A 80 12.88 -10.64 5.88
C LYS A 80 12.73 -12.15 5.86
N ASN A 81 12.63 -12.80 7.01
CA ASN A 81 12.48 -14.27 7.11
C ASN A 81 11.20 -14.76 6.38
N ILE A 82 10.11 -13.99 6.49
CA ILE A 82 8.90 -14.34 5.75
C ILE A 82 9.11 -14.13 4.24
N LEU A 83 9.75 -13.02 3.82
CA LEU A 83 10.10 -12.79 2.42
C LEU A 83 10.98 -13.90 1.85
N ASP A 84 11.94 -14.43 2.63
CA ASP A 84 12.81 -15.54 2.24
C ASP A 84 12.02 -16.83 1.94
N SER A 85 10.85 -17.00 2.54
CA SER A 85 9.99 -18.15 2.27
C SER A 85 9.20 -18.04 0.94
N TYR A 86 9.11 -16.86 0.33
CA TYR A 86 8.37 -16.61 -0.91
C TYR A 86 9.27 -16.23 -2.09
N VAL A 87 10.36 -15.51 -1.83
CA VAL A 87 11.23 -14.95 -2.87
C VAL A 87 12.64 -15.52 -2.73
N ILE A 88 13.16 -16.05 -3.82
CA ILE A 88 14.52 -16.61 -3.89
C ILE A 88 15.54 -15.50 -4.18
N GLY A 89 16.68 -15.54 -3.51
CA GLY A 89 17.76 -14.55 -3.68
C GLY A 89 17.36 -13.15 -3.22
N GLN A 90 17.92 -12.12 -3.83
CA GLN A 90 17.61 -10.70 -3.59
C GLN A 90 17.84 -10.23 -2.13
N GLU A 91 18.89 -10.75 -1.48
CA GLU A 91 19.14 -10.56 -0.03
C GLU A 91 19.18 -9.09 0.39
N GLU A 92 19.91 -8.24 -0.35
CA GLU A 92 20.05 -6.81 -0.02
C GLU A 92 18.73 -6.05 -0.23
N ALA A 93 18.02 -6.34 -1.33
CA ALA A 93 16.71 -5.74 -1.59
C ALA A 93 15.72 -6.10 -0.49
N LYS A 94 15.67 -7.36 -0.04
CA LYS A 94 14.82 -7.81 1.06
C LYS A 94 15.13 -7.09 2.37
N LYS A 95 16.42 -6.95 2.72
CA LYS A 95 16.84 -6.21 3.92
C LYS A 95 16.38 -4.75 3.86
N THR A 96 16.70 -4.08 2.76
CA THR A 96 16.32 -2.66 2.55
C THR A 96 14.82 -2.46 2.63
N LEU A 97 14.05 -3.32 1.95
CA LEU A 97 12.58 -3.26 1.96
C LEU A 97 12.00 -3.54 3.35
N SER A 98 12.52 -4.55 4.06
CA SER A 98 12.03 -4.89 5.40
C SER A 98 12.22 -3.73 6.38
N VAL A 99 13.36 -3.04 6.33
CA VAL A 99 13.63 -1.86 7.15
C VAL A 99 12.75 -0.67 6.71
N ALA A 100 12.63 -0.43 5.41
CA ALA A 100 11.83 0.68 4.87
C ALA A 100 10.37 0.58 5.28
N VAL A 101 9.78 -0.60 5.11
CA VAL A 101 8.39 -0.88 5.44
C VAL A 101 8.16 -0.81 6.95
N TYR A 102 9.05 -1.39 7.76
CA TYR A 102 8.98 -1.27 9.22
C TYR A 102 9.00 0.18 9.67
N ASN A 103 9.92 0.99 9.16
CA ASN A 103 10.03 2.41 9.50
C ASN A 103 8.77 3.19 9.08
N HIS A 104 8.20 2.87 7.92
CA HIS A 104 6.97 3.50 7.45
C HIS A 104 5.79 3.26 8.42
N TYR A 105 5.52 2.01 8.80
CA TYR A 105 4.41 1.70 9.71
C TYR A 105 4.69 2.13 11.14
N LYS A 106 5.96 2.09 11.59
CA LYS A 106 6.35 2.66 12.87
C LYS A 106 6.12 4.17 12.93
N ARG A 107 6.35 4.90 11.83
CA ARG A 107 6.02 6.33 11.71
C ARG A 107 4.52 6.57 11.90
N ILE A 108 3.66 5.77 11.26
CA ILE A 108 2.21 5.87 11.36
C ILE A 108 1.77 5.66 12.82
N ASN A 109 2.32 4.65 13.50
CA ASN A 109 2.00 4.35 14.89
C ASN A 109 2.47 5.44 15.87
N ASN A 110 3.64 6.03 15.62
CA ASN A 110 4.22 7.05 16.51
C ASN A 110 3.57 8.43 16.36
N LYS A 111 2.78 8.69 15.31
CA LYS A 111 2.05 9.97 15.18
C LYS A 111 1.13 10.28 16.36
N ASN A 112 0.69 9.26 17.09
CA ASN A 112 -0.16 9.41 18.27
C ASN A 112 0.64 9.66 19.57
N ASN A 113 1.97 9.55 19.55
CA ASN A 113 2.83 9.82 20.72
C ASN A 113 3.39 11.23 20.65
N VAL A 114 2.79 12.14 21.39
CA VAL A 114 3.04 13.60 21.43
C VAL A 114 4.40 13.97 22.08
N GLU A 115 5.20 13.00 22.51
CA GLU A 115 6.41 13.27 23.33
C GLU A 115 7.72 13.53 22.55
N SER A 116 7.71 13.51 21.21
CA SER A 116 8.95 13.75 20.46
C SER A 116 8.83 14.95 19.53
N ASP A 117 9.74 15.91 19.67
CA ASP A 117 9.88 17.09 18.80
C ASP A 117 10.41 16.75 17.38
N VAL A 118 10.59 15.44 17.06
CA VAL A 118 11.15 14.99 15.80
C VAL A 118 10.08 14.37 14.92
N GLU A 119 9.81 15.00 13.78
CA GLU A 119 8.92 14.47 12.75
C GLU A 119 9.69 13.51 11.82
N ILE A 120 9.21 12.25 11.73
CA ILE A 120 9.76 11.27 10.79
C ILE A 120 9.08 11.47 9.44
N GLN A 121 9.89 11.78 8.41
CA GLN A 121 9.39 12.00 7.06
C GLN A 121 8.94 10.69 6.39
N LYS A 122 8.02 10.82 5.43
CA LYS A 122 7.57 9.72 4.58
C LYS A 122 8.71 9.23 3.69
N SER A 123 8.93 7.92 3.63
CA SER A 123 9.99 7.28 2.87
C SER A 123 9.41 6.28 1.89
N ASN A 124 9.17 6.72 0.64
CA ASN A 124 8.77 5.82 -0.43
C ASN A 124 10.00 5.11 -1.02
N VAL A 125 9.77 4.02 -1.75
CA VAL A 125 10.81 3.11 -2.21
C VAL A 125 10.89 3.07 -3.72
N LEU A 126 12.11 3.08 -4.26
CA LEU A 126 12.41 2.83 -5.66
C LEU A 126 13.08 1.45 -5.81
N LEU A 127 12.47 0.55 -6.58
CA LEU A 127 12.99 -0.76 -6.93
C LEU A 127 13.62 -0.74 -8.33
N LEU A 128 14.91 -0.98 -8.40
CA LEU A 128 15.66 -1.06 -9.65
C LEU A 128 16.04 -2.52 -9.94
N GLY A 129 15.80 -2.97 -11.14
CA GLY A 129 16.24 -4.30 -11.55
C GLY A 129 15.56 -4.79 -12.82
N PRO A 130 16.14 -5.80 -13.50
CA PRO A 130 15.64 -6.30 -14.76
C PRO A 130 14.20 -6.79 -14.67
N THR A 131 13.54 -6.88 -15.81
CA THR A 131 12.21 -7.47 -15.92
C THR A 131 12.26 -8.92 -15.45
N GLY A 132 11.26 -9.36 -14.70
CA GLY A 132 11.18 -10.74 -14.21
C GLY A 132 12.01 -11.06 -12.95
N CYS A 133 12.76 -10.12 -12.37
CA CYS A 133 13.57 -10.36 -11.16
C CYS A 133 12.76 -10.39 -9.83
N GLY A 134 11.44 -10.18 -9.88
CA GLY A 134 10.54 -10.32 -8.72
C GLY A 134 10.16 -9.01 -8.02
N LYS A 135 10.30 -7.83 -8.65
CA LYS A 135 9.92 -6.52 -8.06
C LYS A 135 8.48 -6.50 -7.55
N THR A 136 7.54 -6.81 -8.42
CA THR A 136 6.10 -6.84 -8.11
C THR A 136 5.77 -7.88 -7.04
N LEU A 137 6.41 -9.06 -7.10
CA LEU A 137 6.22 -10.14 -6.13
C LEU A 137 6.67 -9.72 -4.72
N LEU A 138 7.79 -9.00 -4.61
CA LEU A 138 8.27 -8.46 -3.33
C LEU A 138 7.27 -7.48 -2.73
N ALA A 139 6.77 -6.52 -3.50
CA ALA A 139 5.79 -5.54 -3.04
C ALA A 139 4.46 -6.22 -2.61
N GLN A 140 3.97 -7.17 -3.42
CA GLN A 140 2.75 -7.91 -3.11
C GLN A 140 2.90 -8.79 -1.85
N THR A 141 4.08 -9.41 -1.68
CA THR A 141 4.34 -10.25 -0.50
C THR A 141 4.42 -9.40 0.76
N LEU A 142 5.02 -8.21 0.70
CA LEU A 142 5.04 -7.26 1.81
C LEU A 142 3.63 -6.85 2.24
N ALA A 143 2.76 -6.51 1.30
CA ALA A 143 1.37 -6.17 1.60
C ALA A 143 0.62 -7.34 2.28
N LYS A 144 0.88 -8.58 1.85
CA LYS A 144 0.33 -9.78 2.50
C LYS A 144 0.84 -10.00 3.91
N ILE A 145 2.15 -9.76 4.16
CA ILE A 145 2.75 -9.91 5.50
C ILE A 145 2.13 -8.93 6.49
N LEU A 146 1.85 -7.72 6.02
CA LEU A 146 1.29 -6.64 6.83
C LEU A 146 -0.24 -6.64 6.88
N GLU A 147 -0.87 -7.48 6.06
CA GLU A 147 -2.33 -7.56 5.92
C GLU A 147 -2.97 -6.20 5.57
N VAL A 148 -2.34 -5.46 4.67
CA VAL A 148 -2.80 -4.14 4.22
C VAL A 148 -3.31 -4.19 2.77
N PRO A 149 -4.23 -3.27 2.38
CA PRO A 149 -4.68 -3.15 1.00
C PRO A 149 -3.52 -2.93 0.03
N PHE A 150 -3.60 -3.54 -1.14
CA PHE A 150 -2.55 -3.48 -2.14
C PHE A 150 -3.12 -3.18 -3.53
N ALA A 151 -2.58 -2.16 -4.19
CA ALA A 151 -2.92 -1.82 -5.56
C ALA A 151 -1.68 -1.83 -6.46
N ILE A 152 -1.87 -2.24 -7.70
CA ILE A 152 -0.84 -2.21 -8.76
C ILE A 152 -1.29 -1.23 -9.84
N ALA A 153 -0.36 -0.38 -10.26
CA ALA A 153 -0.52 0.50 -11.41
C ALA A 153 0.68 0.37 -12.34
N ASP A 154 0.44 0.59 -13.62
CA ASP A 154 1.48 0.67 -14.65
C ASP A 154 1.65 2.14 -15.05
N ALA A 155 2.86 2.67 -14.90
CA ALA A 155 3.14 4.07 -15.21
C ALA A 155 2.93 4.40 -16.69
N THR A 156 3.01 3.42 -17.59
CA THR A 156 2.85 3.63 -19.04
C THR A 156 1.39 3.88 -19.46
N THR A 157 0.42 3.47 -18.63
CA THR A 157 -1.01 3.70 -18.90
C THR A 157 -1.49 5.06 -18.42
N LEU A 158 -0.67 5.72 -17.58
CA LEU A 158 -1.02 6.99 -16.94
C LEU A 158 -0.80 8.18 -17.89
N THR A 159 -1.69 9.15 -17.79
CA THR A 159 -1.57 10.41 -18.50
C THR A 159 -1.84 11.59 -17.58
N GLU A 160 -1.39 12.78 -17.97
CA GLU A 160 -1.76 14.01 -17.28
C GLU A 160 -3.28 14.21 -17.35
N ALA A 161 -3.89 14.70 -16.27
CA ALA A 161 -5.32 14.91 -16.17
C ALA A 161 -5.90 15.72 -17.36
N GLY A 162 -6.97 15.18 -17.96
CA GLY A 162 -7.64 15.79 -19.11
C GLY A 162 -7.18 15.26 -20.48
N TYR A 163 -6.19 14.39 -20.56
CA TYR A 163 -5.77 13.71 -21.79
C TYR A 163 -6.35 12.28 -21.89
N VAL A 164 -6.12 11.63 -23.03
CA VAL A 164 -6.61 10.26 -23.26
C VAL A 164 -5.67 9.27 -22.55
N GLY A 165 -6.16 8.60 -21.53
CA GLY A 165 -5.46 7.63 -20.70
C GLY A 165 -6.08 7.51 -19.32
N GLU A 166 -5.42 6.78 -18.41
CA GLU A 166 -5.84 6.69 -17.01
C GLU A 166 -5.34 7.91 -16.24
N ASP A 167 -6.23 8.59 -15.53
CA ASP A 167 -5.84 9.64 -14.58
C ASP A 167 -5.08 9.02 -13.40
N VAL A 168 -4.11 9.75 -12.86
CA VAL A 168 -3.29 9.30 -11.73
C VAL A 168 -4.14 8.97 -10.50
N GLU A 169 -5.27 9.67 -10.30
CA GLU A 169 -6.21 9.40 -9.21
C GLU A 169 -6.89 8.01 -9.30
N ASN A 170 -6.93 7.39 -10.49
CA ASN A 170 -7.47 6.03 -10.64
C ASN A 170 -6.63 4.97 -9.89
N ILE A 171 -5.35 5.26 -9.64
CA ILE A 171 -4.51 4.40 -8.79
C ILE A 171 -5.07 4.32 -7.37
N LEU A 172 -5.51 5.47 -6.84
CA LEU A 172 -6.13 5.54 -5.51
C LEU A 172 -7.48 4.82 -5.48
N LEU A 173 -8.25 4.89 -6.56
CA LEU A 173 -9.50 4.14 -6.67
C LEU A 173 -9.25 2.62 -6.61
N LYS A 174 -8.23 2.11 -7.30
CA LYS A 174 -7.84 0.69 -7.23
C LYS A 174 -7.49 0.28 -5.79
N LEU A 175 -6.83 1.16 -5.02
CA LEU A 175 -6.53 0.90 -3.61
C LEU A 175 -7.77 0.92 -2.73
N ILE A 176 -8.69 1.88 -2.93
CA ILE A 176 -9.97 1.96 -2.22
C ILE A 176 -10.81 0.71 -2.49
N GLN A 177 -10.85 0.22 -3.73
CA GLN A 177 -11.53 -1.03 -4.10
C GLN A 177 -10.88 -2.24 -3.44
N ALA A 178 -9.55 -2.29 -3.35
CA ALA A 178 -8.82 -3.37 -2.66
C ALA A 178 -9.03 -3.33 -1.12
N ALA A 179 -9.51 -2.22 -0.59
CA ALA A 179 -9.88 -2.04 0.81
C ALA A 179 -11.40 -2.21 1.05
N ASP A 180 -12.16 -2.74 0.09
CA ASP A 180 -13.62 -2.88 0.16
C ASP A 180 -14.35 -1.56 0.45
N TYR A 181 -13.84 -0.45 -0.11
CA TYR A 181 -14.29 0.94 0.08
C TYR A 181 -14.12 1.49 1.50
N ASP A 182 -13.36 0.82 2.36
CA ASP A 182 -12.94 1.36 3.66
C ASP A 182 -11.76 2.34 3.45
N ILE A 183 -12.06 3.63 3.55
CA ILE A 183 -11.07 4.71 3.34
C ILE A 183 -9.95 4.65 4.40
N ALA A 184 -10.29 4.37 5.66
CA ALA A 184 -9.32 4.32 6.76
C ALA A 184 -8.32 3.17 6.59
N LYS A 185 -8.76 2.02 6.05
CA LYS A 185 -7.88 0.91 5.64
C LYS A 185 -7.06 1.27 4.40
N ALA A 186 -7.69 1.90 3.39
CA ALA A 186 -7.01 2.31 2.16
C ALA A 186 -5.85 3.28 2.43
N GLU A 187 -6.01 4.23 3.34
CA GLU A 187 -4.99 5.20 3.74
C GLU A 187 -3.72 4.58 4.35
N LYS A 188 -3.78 3.33 4.79
CA LYS A 188 -2.63 2.57 5.31
C LYS A 188 -2.10 1.52 4.32
N GLY A 189 -2.60 1.53 3.10
CA GLY A 189 -2.26 0.56 2.06
C GLY A 189 -0.90 0.80 1.41
N ILE A 190 -0.57 -0.12 0.48
CA ILE A 190 0.63 -0.08 -0.34
C ILE A 190 0.21 0.04 -1.81
N ILE A 191 0.80 0.99 -2.53
CA ILE A 191 0.66 1.14 -3.97
C ILE A 191 2.00 0.78 -4.63
N TYR A 192 1.96 -0.17 -5.55
CA TYR A 192 3.08 -0.50 -6.42
C TYR A 192 2.86 0.11 -7.81
N ILE A 193 3.80 0.97 -8.25
CA ILE A 193 3.78 1.57 -9.58
C ILE A 193 4.91 0.93 -10.38
N ASP A 194 4.54 0.12 -11.39
CA ASP A 194 5.51 -0.53 -12.27
C ASP A 194 5.91 0.38 -13.44
N GLU A 195 7.02 0.04 -14.09
CA GLU A 195 7.55 0.69 -15.29
C GLU A 195 7.78 2.20 -15.16
N ILE A 196 8.15 2.68 -13.95
CA ILE A 196 8.37 4.11 -13.67
C ILE A 196 9.48 4.73 -14.55
N ASP A 197 10.42 3.92 -15.04
CA ASP A 197 11.46 4.35 -15.95
C ASP A 197 10.94 4.77 -17.33
N LYS A 198 9.75 4.32 -17.72
CA LYS A 198 9.15 4.63 -19.03
C LYS A 198 8.57 6.04 -19.11
N ILE A 199 8.25 6.66 -17.96
CA ILE A 199 7.82 8.05 -17.89
C ILE A 199 8.99 9.03 -17.67
N SER A 200 10.23 8.58 -17.85
CA SER A 200 11.40 9.45 -17.83
C SER A 200 11.40 10.38 -19.05
N ARG A 201 11.89 11.62 -18.85
CA ARG A 201 12.07 12.59 -19.95
C ARG A 201 13.08 12.05 -20.97
N LYS A 202 12.70 11.99 -22.24
CA LYS A 202 13.53 11.40 -23.31
C LYS A 202 14.52 12.38 -23.98
N SER A 203 14.37 13.69 -23.75
CA SER A 203 15.23 14.70 -24.38
C SER A 203 15.73 15.74 -23.36
N GLU A 204 17.02 16.11 -23.49
CA GLU A 204 17.64 17.20 -22.70
C GLU A 204 17.13 18.60 -23.13
N ASN A 205 16.57 18.73 -24.33
CA ASN A 205 16.03 19.99 -24.80
C ASN A 205 14.61 20.20 -24.29
N PRO A 206 14.33 21.35 -23.67
CA PRO A 206 12.96 21.72 -23.32
C PRO A 206 12.15 21.80 -24.61
N SER A 207 11.32 20.78 -24.85
CA SER A 207 10.40 20.79 -25.99
C SER A 207 9.42 21.93 -25.80
N ILE A 208 9.11 22.65 -26.88
CA ILE A 208 8.07 23.68 -26.93
C ILE A 208 6.69 23.05 -26.66
N THR A 209 6.56 21.74 -26.82
CA THR A 209 5.35 20.97 -26.55
C THR A 209 5.46 20.31 -25.18
N ARG A 210 4.41 20.48 -24.37
CA ARG A 210 4.27 19.88 -23.03
C ARG A 210 4.32 18.36 -23.16
N ASP A 211 5.22 17.71 -22.43
CA ASP A 211 5.33 16.24 -22.38
C ASP A 211 4.28 15.66 -21.43
N VAL A 212 3.12 15.32 -21.99
CA VAL A 212 1.97 14.80 -21.22
C VAL A 212 2.07 13.35 -20.82
N SER A 213 3.04 12.61 -21.38
CA SER A 213 3.28 11.19 -21.12
C SER A 213 4.51 10.92 -20.25
N GLY A 214 5.41 11.85 -20.14
CA GLY A 214 6.64 11.75 -19.36
C GLY A 214 6.63 12.66 -18.13
N GLU A 215 7.17 13.88 -18.26
CA GLU A 215 7.27 14.82 -17.15
C GLU A 215 5.93 15.19 -16.52
N GLY A 216 4.86 15.36 -17.34
CA GLY A 216 3.52 15.66 -16.85
C GLY A 216 2.96 14.58 -15.93
N VAL A 217 3.22 13.29 -16.25
CA VAL A 217 2.83 12.17 -15.39
C VAL A 217 3.64 12.16 -14.10
N GLN A 218 4.97 12.42 -14.17
CA GLN A 218 5.79 12.52 -12.97
C GLN A 218 5.28 13.62 -12.02
N GLN A 219 4.91 14.78 -12.54
CA GLN A 219 4.35 15.89 -11.76
C GLN A 219 2.97 15.56 -11.16
N ALA A 220 2.13 14.81 -11.89
CA ALA A 220 0.85 14.36 -11.37
C ALA A 220 1.02 13.32 -10.25
N LEU A 221 1.92 12.33 -10.45
CA LEU A 221 2.28 11.35 -9.43
C LEU A 221 2.89 11.99 -8.19
N LEU A 222 3.70 13.05 -8.35
CA LEU A 222 4.34 13.74 -7.25
C LEU A 222 3.33 14.19 -6.20
N LYS A 223 2.17 14.72 -6.61
CA LYS A 223 1.13 15.20 -5.71
C LYS A 223 0.64 14.11 -4.76
N ILE A 224 0.38 12.90 -5.27
CA ILE A 224 -0.10 11.79 -4.44
C ILE A 224 1.02 11.13 -3.62
N VAL A 225 2.25 11.13 -4.15
CA VAL A 225 3.43 10.55 -3.47
C VAL A 225 3.89 11.42 -2.31
N GLU A 226 3.76 12.75 -2.41
CA GLU A 226 4.09 13.69 -1.32
C GLU A 226 3.19 13.55 -0.10
N GLY A 227 1.93 13.28 -0.31
CA GLY A 227 0.91 13.19 0.73
C GLY A 227 -0.04 14.38 0.69
N THR A 228 -1.20 14.17 0.10
CA THR A 228 -2.28 15.16 -0.01
C THR A 228 -3.62 14.48 0.13
N THR A 229 -4.66 15.26 0.42
CA THR A 229 -6.03 14.75 0.31
C THR A 229 -6.45 14.81 -1.16
N ALA A 230 -6.65 13.65 -1.76
CA ALA A 230 -7.07 13.50 -3.14
C ALA A 230 -8.58 13.25 -3.24
N SER A 231 -9.21 13.79 -4.29
CA SER A 231 -10.63 13.60 -4.59
C SER A 231 -10.75 12.57 -5.72
N VAL A 232 -11.26 11.39 -5.42
CA VAL A 232 -11.32 10.24 -6.31
C VAL A 232 -12.76 10.01 -6.79
N PRO A 233 -13.03 9.94 -8.10
CA PRO A 233 -14.36 9.61 -8.60
C PRO A 233 -14.68 8.13 -8.31
N PRO A 234 -15.85 7.80 -7.71
CA PRO A 234 -16.16 6.43 -7.27
C PRO A 234 -16.32 5.41 -8.39
N GLN A 235 -16.61 5.86 -9.62
CA GLN A 235 -16.75 4.98 -10.79
C GLN A 235 -15.54 4.99 -11.73
N GLY A 236 -14.50 5.76 -11.41
CA GLY A 236 -13.40 6.00 -12.33
C GLY A 236 -13.79 6.87 -13.53
N GLY A 237 -12.82 7.25 -14.38
CA GLY A 237 -13.07 8.04 -15.58
C GLY A 237 -13.16 9.55 -15.34
N ARG A 238 -13.80 10.26 -16.28
CA ARG A 238 -13.85 11.73 -16.26
C ARG A 238 -14.70 12.27 -15.11
N LYS A 239 -14.20 13.31 -14.44
CA LYS A 239 -14.91 14.02 -13.35
C LYS A 239 -16.20 14.68 -13.87
N HIS A 240 -17.35 14.22 -13.38
CA HIS A 240 -18.64 14.87 -13.68
C HIS A 240 -19.00 15.89 -12.60
N PRO A 241 -19.60 17.07 -12.95
CA PRO A 241 -19.83 18.16 -12.00
C PRO A 241 -20.79 17.86 -10.83
N HIS A 242 -21.57 16.78 -10.91
CA HIS A 242 -22.59 16.41 -9.91
C HIS A 242 -22.28 15.08 -9.19
N GLN A 243 -21.06 14.56 -9.31
CA GLN A 243 -20.66 13.32 -8.68
C GLN A 243 -20.00 13.58 -7.33
N GLU A 244 -20.39 12.88 -6.30
CA GLU A 244 -19.70 12.91 -5.02
C GLU A 244 -18.34 12.20 -5.16
N PHE A 245 -17.28 12.87 -4.69
CA PHE A 245 -15.92 12.34 -4.74
C PHE A 245 -15.54 11.72 -3.40
N LEU A 246 -14.90 10.57 -3.45
CA LEU A 246 -14.27 9.97 -2.27
C LEU A 246 -13.03 10.78 -1.92
N GLN A 247 -12.91 11.19 -0.66
CA GLN A 247 -11.73 11.90 -0.16
C GLN A 247 -10.79 10.88 0.49
N ILE A 248 -9.52 10.85 0.07
CA ILE A 248 -8.49 9.97 0.63
C ILE A 248 -7.21 10.75 0.90
N ASN A 249 -6.67 10.60 2.09
CA ASN A 249 -5.39 11.19 2.47
C ASN A 249 -4.25 10.22 2.13
N THR A 250 -3.35 10.64 1.22
CA THR A 250 -2.26 9.79 0.73
C THR A 250 -1.00 9.83 1.62
N GLU A 251 -1.01 10.58 2.72
CA GLU A 251 0.15 10.78 3.59
C GLU A 251 0.69 9.48 4.18
N ASN A 252 -0.19 8.55 4.54
CA ASN A 252 0.16 7.27 5.15
C ASN A 252 0.20 6.10 4.16
N ILE A 253 -0.10 6.32 2.89
CA ILE A 253 0.04 5.30 1.84
C ILE A 253 1.52 5.14 1.51
N LEU A 254 2.01 3.90 1.50
CA LEU A 254 3.37 3.60 1.05
C LEU A 254 3.39 3.42 -0.47
N PHE A 255 4.21 4.22 -1.15
CA PHE A 255 4.46 4.06 -2.59
C PHE A 255 5.76 3.31 -2.82
N ILE A 256 5.69 2.25 -3.63
CA ILE A 256 6.83 1.48 -4.10
C ILE A 256 6.83 1.59 -5.62
N CYS A 257 7.84 2.26 -6.18
CA CYS A 257 7.98 2.45 -7.62
C CYS A 257 8.98 1.45 -8.18
N GLY A 258 8.64 0.71 -9.22
CA GLY A 258 9.51 -0.28 -9.86
C GLY A 258 9.86 0.11 -11.30
N GLY A 259 11.09 -0.21 -11.73
CA GLY A 259 11.51 -0.02 -13.11
C GLY A 259 12.74 -0.84 -13.47
N ALA A 260 12.93 -1.08 -14.76
CA ALA A 260 14.12 -1.76 -15.27
C ALA A 260 15.33 -0.83 -15.40
N PHE A 261 15.08 0.44 -15.69
CA PHE A 261 16.09 1.49 -15.86
C PHE A 261 17.21 1.12 -16.84
N GLU A 262 16.81 0.59 -18.01
CA GLU A 262 17.75 0.24 -19.06
C GLU A 262 18.55 1.46 -19.53
N GLY A 263 19.87 1.33 -19.54
CA GLY A 263 20.78 2.42 -19.93
C GLY A 263 21.30 3.26 -18.75
N LEU A 264 20.70 3.17 -17.58
CA LEU A 264 21.17 3.86 -16.37
C LEU A 264 22.58 3.40 -15.97
N GLU A 265 22.93 2.14 -16.24
CA GLU A 265 24.26 1.59 -15.99
C GLU A 265 25.36 2.33 -16.77
N LYS A 266 25.06 2.85 -17.97
CA LYS A 266 26.00 3.65 -18.75
C LYS A 266 26.27 4.99 -18.08
N ILE A 267 25.20 5.66 -17.63
CA ILE A 267 25.29 6.95 -16.92
C ILE A 267 26.17 6.83 -15.68
N VAL A 268 25.96 5.76 -14.89
CA VAL A 268 26.77 5.51 -13.68
C VAL A 268 28.22 5.20 -14.04
N LYS A 269 28.47 4.34 -15.04
CA LYS A 269 29.82 4.01 -15.53
C LYS A 269 30.57 5.23 -16.04
N ASP A 270 29.90 6.10 -16.80
CA ASP A 270 30.49 7.34 -17.32
C ASP A 270 30.88 8.31 -16.19
N ARG A 271 30.08 8.37 -15.11
CA ARG A 271 30.40 9.17 -13.93
C ARG A 271 31.62 8.63 -13.19
N ILE A 272 31.69 7.31 -13.01
CA ILE A 272 32.82 6.66 -12.31
C ILE A 272 34.09 6.74 -13.16
N GLY A 273 34.00 6.49 -14.48
CA GLY A 273 35.14 6.48 -15.39
C GLY A 273 35.79 7.85 -15.60
N LYS A 274 35.05 8.95 -15.51
CA LYS A 274 35.59 10.32 -15.63
C LYS A 274 36.55 10.71 -14.53
N LYS A 275 36.67 9.96 -13.44
CA LYS A 275 37.62 10.24 -12.34
C LYS A 275 39.03 9.65 -12.56
N THR A 276 39.27 8.90 -13.64
CA THR A 276 40.51 8.17 -13.89
C THR A 276 41.42 8.80 -14.93
N ILE A 277 41.26 10.10 -15.25
CA ILE A 277 42.18 10.81 -16.15
C ILE A 277 43.24 11.58 -15.30
N GLY A 278 44.39 10.96 -15.13
CA GLY A 278 45.54 11.60 -14.44
C GLY A 278 46.75 10.68 -14.39
N PHE A 279 47.97 11.27 -14.27
CA PHE A 279 49.21 10.54 -14.05
C PHE A 279 49.09 9.78 -12.71
N GLY A 280 49.03 8.42 -12.76
CA GLY A 280 48.83 7.57 -11.58
C GLY A 280 47.44 6.94 -11.47
N ALA A 281 46.58 7.08 -12.46
CA ALA A 281 45.31 6.35 -12.51
C ALA A 281 45.57 4.84 -12.60
N GLU A 282 45.18 4.08 -11.58
CA GLU A 282 45.11 2.63 -11.68
C GLU A 282 44.11 2.29 -12.80
N ILE A 283 44.63 1.71 -13.87
CA ILE A 283 43.81 1.12 -14.94
C ILE A 283 43.23 -0.14 -14.33
N GLU A 284 42.08 -0.02 -13.63
CA GLU A 284 41.26 -1.20 -13.37
C GLU A 284 40.93 -1.80 -14.73
N SER A 285 41.51 -3.00 -14.99
CA SER A 285 41.14 -3.80 -16.16
C SER A 285 39.63 -3.76 -16.30
N LYS A 286 39.11 -3.63 -17.51
CA LYS A 286 37.69 -3.80 -17.85
C LYS A 286 37.24 -5.23 -17.47
N LYS A 287 37.22 -5.55 -16.18
CA LYS A 287 36.42 -6.66 -15.68
C LYS A 287 34.99 -6.27 -15.98
N ASP A 288 34.24 -7.18 -16.54
CA ASP A 288 32.81 -7.04 -16.72
C ASP A 288 32.16 -6.87 -15.35
N ILE A 289 32.17 -5.59 -14.86
CA ILE A 289 31.45 -5.22 -13.65
C ILE A 289 29.97 -5.50 -13.94
N SER A 290 29.38 -6.41 -13.21
CA SER A 290 27.98 -6.76 -13.38
C SER A 290 27.11 -5.49 -13.29
N LYS A 291 25.99 -5.45 -14.02
CA LYS A 291 25.07 -4.30 -13.95
C LYS A 291 24.67 -3.99 -12.51
N TYR A 292 24.56 -5.02 -11.67
CA TYR A 292 24.21 -4.90 -10.26
C TYR A 292 25.29 -4.14 -9.46
N GLU A 293 26.57 -4.49 -9.60
CA GLU A 293 27.67 -3.80 -8.91
C GLU A 293 27.76 -2.32 -9.31
N VAL A 294 27.33 -1.99 -10.52
CA VAL A 294 27.23 -0.60 -10.98
C VAL A 294 26.11 0.13 -10.22
N PHE A 295 24.97 -0.52 -10.00
CA PHE A 295 23.84 0.07 -9.29
C PHE A 295 24.09 0.24 -7.77
N GLU A 296 24.99 -0.52 -7.16
CA GLU A 296 25.44 -0.25 -5.77
C GLU A 296 26.08 1.14 -5.61
N LYS A 297 26.64 1.66 -6.71
CA LYS A 297 27.26 3.00 -6.75
C LYS A 297 26.31 4.08 -7.29
N LEU A 298 25.02 3.81 -7.39
CA LEU A 298 24.02 4.74 -7.89
C LEU A 298 23.90 5.96 -6.97
N LEU A 299 23.79 7.13 -7.57
CA LEU A 299 23.53 8.39 -6.87
C LEU A 299 22.24 9.03 -7.44
N PRO A 300 21.54 9.87 -6.65
CA PRO A 300 20.37 10.60 -7.12
C PRO A 300 20.58 11.36 -8.42
N GLN A 301 21.78 11.94 -8.62
CA GLN A 301 22.16 12.67 -9.86
C GLN A 301 22.13 11.78 -11.11
N ASP A 302 22.32 10.47 -10.98
CA ASP A 302 22.27 9.56 -12.12
C ASP A 302 20.82 9.36 -12.58
N LEU A 303 19.86 9.32 -11.62
CA LEU A 303 18.43 9.28 -11.90
C LEU A 303 17.94 10.57 -12.56
N LEU A 304 18.46 11.73 -12.15
CA LEU A 304 18.18 13.02 -12.81
C LEU A 304 18.66 13.01 -14.27
N LYS A 305 19.89 12.51 -14.52
CA LYS A 305 20.41 12.38 -15.88
C LYS A 305 19.65 11.35 -16.71
N PHE A 306 19.04 10.36 -16.08
CA PHE A 306 18.19 9.39 -16.74
C PHE A 306 16.85 9.99 -17.19
N GLY A 307 16.42 11.10 -16.56
CA GLY A 307 15.21 11.84 -16.96
C GLY A 307 14.11 11.86 -15.90
N LEU A 308 14.38 11.46 -14.67
CA LEU A 308 13.45 11.70 -13.57
C LEU A 308 13.60 13.14 -13.06
N ILE A 309 12.49 13.78 -12.66
CA ILE A 309 12.50 15.13 -12.12
C ILE A 309 13.07 15.15 -10.69
N PRO A 310 13.79 16.22 -10.29
CA PRO A 310 14.44 16.30 -8.98
C PRO A 310 13.48 16.09 -7.81
N GLU A 311 12.29 16.68 -7.88
CA GLU A 311 11.26 16.62 -6.85
C GLU A 311 10.78 15.16 -6.64
N PHE A 312 10.60 14.42 -7.75
CA PHE A 312 10.18 13.03 -7.70
C PHE A 312 11.26 12.12 -7.10
N VAL A 313 12.52 12.31 -7.50
CA VAL A 313 13.68 11.60 -6.92
C VAL A 313 13.80 11.88 -5.41
N GLY A 314 13.57 13.12 -4.99
CA GLY A 314 13.58 13.50 -3.58
C GLY A 314 12.51 12.81 -2.73
N ARG A 315 11.40 12.34 -3.35
CA ARG A 315 10.32 11.63 -2.66
C ARG A 315 10.48 10.10 -2.67
N LEU A 316 11.54 9.60 -3.30
CA LEU A 316 11.91 8.17 -3.36
C LEU A 316 13.31 7.96 -2.74
N PRO A 317 13.51 8.29 -1.45
CA PRO A 317 14.84 8.30 -0.83
C PRO A 317 15.43 6.91 -0.65
N ILE A 318 14.60 5.86 -0.64
CA ILE A 318 15.04 4.49 -0.45
C ILE A 318 15.15 3.80 -1.80
N ILE A 319 16.36 3.41 -2.16
CA ILE A 319 16.64 2.70 -3.40
C ILE A 319 17.04 1.27 -3.05
N ALA A 320 16.34 0.30 -3.62
CA ALA A 320 16.67 -1.12 -3.52
C ALA A 320 16.91 -1.72 -4.91
N THR A 321 18.07 -2.32 -5.09
CA THR A 321 18.50 -2.90 -6.36
C THR A 321 18.33 -4.41 -6.35
N LEU A 322 17.78 -4.97 -7.43
CA LEU A 322 17.58 -6.39 -7.62
C LEU A 322 18.56 -6.93 -8.65
N LYS A 323 19.11 -8.12 -8.36
CA LYS A 323 20.03 -8.86 -9.24
C LYS A 323 19.28 -9.59 -10.34
N GLU A 324 19.98 -9.83 -11.45
CA GLU A 324 19.53 -10.81 -12.44
C GLU A 324 19.46 -12.21 -11.80
N LEU A 325 18.49 -13.00 -12.23
CA LEU A 325 18.33 -14.38 -11.76
C LEU A 325 19.25 -15.30 -12.57
N ASP A 326 20.12 -16.02 -11.88
CA ASP A 326 20.94 -17.05 -12.48
C ASP A 326 20.13 -18.36 -12.71
N LYS A 327 20.75 -19.30 -13.41
CA LYS A 327 20.09 -20.59 -13.71
C LYS A 327 19.69 -21.34 -12.44
N GLN A 328 20.50 -21.26 -11.39
CA GLN A 328 20.20 -21.94 -10.12
C GLN A 328 19.01 -21.28 -9.41
N ALA A 329 18.95 -19.95 -9.40
CA ALA A 329 17.82 -19.20 -8.84
C ALA A 329 16.51 -19.53 -9.58
N LEU A 330 16.54 -19.69 -10.90
CA LEU A 330 15.35 -20.10 -11.67
C LEU A 330 14.85 -21.50 -11.29
N ILE A 331 15.75 -22.46 -11.10
CA ILE A 331 15.41 -23.82 -10.61
C ILE A 331 14.82 -23.73 -9.20
N ASP A 332 15.44 -22.95 -8.34
CA ASP A 332 15.01 -22.76 -6.96
C ASP A 332 13.60 -22.10 -6.88
N ILE A 333 13.30 -21.14 -7.74
CA ILE A 333 11.98 -20.49 -7.81
C ILE A 333 10.87 -21.51 -8.10
N VAL A 334 11.12 -22.48 -8.95
CA VAL A 334 10.12 -23.50 -9.33
C VAL A 334 9.87 -24.50 -8.17
N THR A 335 10.85 -24.70 -7.28
CA THR A 335 10.85 -25.80 -6.32
C THR A 335 10.76 -25.40 -4.84
N LYS A 336 11.47 -24.33 -4.43
CA LYS A 336 11.69 -24.00 -3.00
C LYS A 336 10.61 -23.15 -2.32
N PRO A 337 10.11 -22.05 -2.91
CA PRO A 337 9.16 -21.15 -2.25
C PRO A 337 7.94 -21.87 -1.70
N LYS A 338 7.25 -21.24 -0.73
CA LYS A 338 5.97 -21.77 -0.20
C LYS A 338 4.97 -22.02 -1.33
N ASN A 339 4.87 -21.10 -2.28
CA ASN A 339 3.97 -21.16 -3.43
C ASN A 339 4.68 -21.63 -4.70
N ALA A 340 5.75 -22.42 -4.60
CA ALA A 340 6.46 -22.97 -5.75
C ALA A 340 5.52 -23.76 -6.66
N LEU A 341 5.68 -23.63 -7.98
CA LEU A 341 4.83 -24.27 -8.97
C LEU A 341 4.71 -25.79 -8.77
N VAL A 342 5.84 -26.46 -8.49
CA VAL A 342 5.87 -27.92 -8.21
C VAL A 342 4.96 -28.25 -7.02
N LYS A 343 5.02 -27.46 -5.93
CA LYS A 343 4.20 -27.70 -4.74
C LYS A 343 2.71 -27.48 -5.00
N GLN A 344 2.37 -26.52 -5.88
CA GLN A 344 0.97 -26.28 -6.27
C GLN A 344 0.42 -27.50 -7.03
N TYR A 345 1.17 -28.02 -8.00
CA TYR A 345 0.77 -29.23 -8.73
C TYR A 345 0.68 -30.46 -7.83
N GLN A 346 1.66 -30.65 -6.91
CA GLN A 346 1.60 -31.74 -5.92
C GLN A 346 0.33 -31.70 -5.04
N LYS A 347 -0.20 -30.49 -4.79
CA LYS A 347 -1.44 -30.34 -4.03
C LYS A 347 -2.71 -30.57 -4.87
N LEU A 348 -2.61 -30.40 -6.18
CA LEU A 348 -3.73 -30.63 -7.11
C LEU A 348 -3.91 -32.10 -7.48
N PHE A 349 -2.83 -32.89 -7.46
CA PHE A 349 -2.85 -34.35 -7.66
C PHE A 349 -2.98 -35.10 -6.35
#